data_4f9f2d1a47996da3926763a940fcc53b
#
_entry.id   4f9f2d1a47996da3926763a940fcc53b
#
_cell.length_a   1.000
_cell.length_b   1.000
_cell.length_c   1.000
_cell.angle_alpha   90.00
_cell.angle_beta   90.00
_cell.angle_gamma   90.00
#
_symmetry.space_group_name_H-M   'P 1'
#
loop_
_entity.id
_entity.type
_entity.pdbx_description
1 polymer ?
#
loop_
_entity_poly.entity_id
_entity_poly.type
_entity_poly.pdbx_seq_one_letter_code
_entity_poly.pdbx_strand_id
1 'polypeptide(L)'
;IQVFNSINALRLQLPKDVNIHGIITKGGVAANVVPDFASARFYLRAANRATLNDVYAKVENIVKAAALATGATYEFGLFQNSVDDIIVTDAFDEVFFSHAQAAGVPADEIVEVKKQSLGSSDVGNVSQVIPTIQPTVSISDDYIAGHSIEFKAAARSPKGLNSIGIAAELLAKTALDLIEQPELLATIKEEHQASLAKGN
;
A
#
# COMPACT_ATOMS: atom_id res chain seq x y z
N ILE A 1 7.72 -18.90 -19.61
CA ILE A 1 9.17 -18.63 -19.44
C ILE A 1 9.55 -17.30 -20.08
N GLN A 2 9.19 -17.01 -21.34
CA GLN A 2 9.55 -15.75 -22.01
C GLN A 2 9.06 -14.53 -21.26
N VAL A 3 7.83 -14.53 -20.72
CA VAL A 3 7.30 -13.45 -19.89
C VAL A 3 8.22 -13.18 -18.70
N PHE A 4 8.64 -14.21 -17.96
CA PHE A 4 9.55 -14.06 -16.82
C PHE A 4 10.92 -13.52 -17.23
N ASN A 5 11.50 -14.01 -18.34
CA ASN A 5 12.78 -13.50 -18.84
C ASN A 5 12.68 -12.04 -19.25
N SER A 6 11.62 -11.65 -19.94
CA SER A 6 11.40 -10.25 -20.37
C SER A 6 11.15 -9.32 -19.18
N ILE A 7 10.43 -9.77 -18.15
CA ILE A 7 10.28 -9.01 -16.91
C ILE A 7 11.63 -8.84 -16.21
N ASN A 8 12.50 -9.86 -16.19
CA ASN A 8 13.84 -9.74 -15.63
C ASN A 8 14.69 -8.69 -16.38
N ALA A 9 14.59 -8.63 -17.71
CA ALA A 9 15.25 -7.60 -18.50
C ALA A 9 14.64 -6.20 -18.23
N LEU A 10 13.32 -6.11 -18.10
CA LEU A 10 12.62 -4.86 -17.79
C LEU A 10 13.06 -4.26 -16.45
N ARG A 11 13.31 -5.09 -15.42
CA ARG A 11 13.73 -4.63 -14.08
C ARG A 11 14.97 -3.72 -14.10
N LEU A 12 15.86 -3.89 -15.08
CA LEU A 12 17.06 -3.06 -15.23
C LEU A 12 16.74 -1.61 -15.63
N GLN A 13 15.52 -1.36 -16.12
CA GLN A 13 15.10 -0.06 -16.66
C GLN A 13 14.03 0.61 -15.79
N LEU A 14 13.61 -0.05 -14.71
CA LEU A 14 12.58 0.45 -13.79
C LEU A 14 13.21 1.27 -12.66
N PRO A 15 12.47 2.23 -12.08
CA PRO A 15 12.84 2.88 -10.83
C PRO A 15 13.11 1.85 -9.72
N LYS A 16 13.97 2.20 -8.76
CA LYS A 16 14.42 1.27 -7.69
C LYS A 16 13.31 0.86 -6.72
N ASP A 17 12.26 1.68 -6.60
CA ASP A 17 11.08 1.44 -5.78
C ASP A 17 10.07 0.51 -6.44
N VAL A 18 10.23 0.20 -7.73
CA VAL A 18 9.35 -0.74 -8.43
C VAL A 18 9.73 -2.17 -8.13
N ASN A 19 8.75 -2.94 -7.68
CA ASN A 19 8.89 -4.37 -7.44
C ASN A 19 7.89 -5.17 -8.29
N ILE A 20 8.40 -6.20 -8.96
CA ILE A 20 7.59 -7.16 -9.73
C ILE A 20 7.85 -8.55 -9.18
N HIS A 21 6.87 -9.14 -8.51
CA HIS A 21 6.93 -10.51 -8.02
C HIS A 21 5.98 -11.38 -8.82
N GLY A 22 6.40 -12.60 -9.17
CA GLY A 22 5.55 -13.48 -9.97
C GLY A 22 5.78 -14.95 -9.69
N ILE A 23 4.71 -15.71 -9.87
CA ILE A 23 4.74 -17.19 -9.81
C ILE A 23 4.03 -17.78 -11.02
N ILE A 24 4.48 -18.94 -11.46
CA ILE A 24 3.74 -19.79 -12.39
C ILE A 24 2.70 -20.55 -11.57
N THR A 25 1.42 -20.33 -11.87
CA THR A 25 0.31 -20.99 -11.18
C THR A 25 -0.10 -22.31 -11.87
N LYS A 26 0.13 -22.41 -13.20
CA LYS A 26 0.01 -23.64 -13.96
C LYS A 26 1.03 -23.63 -15.10
N GLY A 27 1.85 -24.66 -15.20
CA GLY A 27 2.98 -24.73 -16.15
C GLY A 27 3.05 -26.00 -16.98
N GLY A 28 2.06 -26.89 -16.88
CA GLY A 28 2.02 -28.18 -17.55
C GLY A 28 1.88 -29.36 -16.58
N VAL A 29 1.79 -30.58 -17.12
CA VAL A 29 1.57 -31.83 -16.36
C VAL A 29 2.67 -32.83 -16.55
N ALA A 30 3.42 -32.79 -17.65
CA ALA A 30 4.53 -33.72 -17.95
C ALA A 30 5.61 -32.99 -18.75
N ALA A 31 6.87 -33.37 -18.54
CA ALA A 31 8.03 -32.73 -19.13
C ALA A 31 8.13 -32.89 -20.67
N ASN A 32 7.56 -33.92 -21.22
CA ASN A 32 7.54 -34.23 -22.64
C ASN A 32 6.26 -33.82 -23.36
N VAL A 33 5.37 -33.06 -22.70
CA VAL A 33 4.10 -32.60 -23.25
C VAL A 33 4.09 -31.08 -23.23
N VAL A 34 3.88 -30.44 -24.40
CA VAL A 34 3.66 -28.98 -24.49
C VAL A 34 2.30 -28.67 -23.87
N PRO A 35 2.25 -27.78 -22.85
CA PRO A 35 0.99 -27.40 -22.22
C PRO A 35 0.02 -26.72 -23.21
N ASP A 36 -1.22 -27.10 -23.18
CA ASP A 36 -2.33 -26.44 -23.87
C ASP A 36 -2.74 -25.13 -23.18
N PHE A 37 -2.45 -25.05 -21.89
CA PHE A 37 -2.73 -23.90 -21.04
C PHE A 37 -1.62 -23.69 -20.00
N ALA A 38 -1.21 -22.43 -19.82
CA ALA A 38 -0.32 -22.01 -18.75
C ALA A 38 -0.84 -20.73 -18.12
N SER A 39 -0.61 -20.54 -16.83
CA SER A 39 -0.97 -19.33 -16.13
C SER A 39 0.10 -18.89 -15.15
N ALA A 40 0.16 -17.56 -14.93
CA ALA A 40 1.05 -16.93 -13.96
C ALA A 40 0.30 -15.79 -13.26
N ARG A 41 0.73 -15.45 -12.04
CA ARG A 41 0.27 -14.26 -11.31
C ARG A 41 1.45 -13.39 -10.96
N PHE A 42 1.26 -12.09 -11.09
CA PHE A 42 2.26 -11.09 -10.76
C PHE A 42 1.68 -10.03 -9.84
N TYR A 43 2.44 -9.65 -8.82
CA TYR A 43 2.25 -8.41 -8.08
C TYR A 43 3.19 -7.35 -8.63
N LEU A 44 2.63 -6.24 -9.06
CA LEU A 44 3.35 -5.04 -9.48
C LEU A 44 3.19 -4.00 -8.37
N ARG A 45 4.30 -3.45 -7.90
CA ARG A 45 4.32 -2.43 -6.85
C ARG A 45 5.19 -1.26 -7.29
N ALA A 46 4.72 -0.06 -7.04
CA ALA A 46 5.42 1.19 -7.28
C ALA A 46 5.06 2.20 -6.18
N ALA A 47 5.81 3.27 -6.05
CA ALA A 47 5.57 4.30 -5.06
C ALA A 47 4.28 5.09 -5.31
N ASN A 48 3.89 5.24 -6.58
CA ASN A 48 2.70 5.99 -6.95
C ASN A 48 1.95 5.36 -8.13
N ARG A 49 0.70 5.78 -8.30
CA ARG A 49 -0.21 5.28 -9.32
C ARG A 49 0.30 5.49 -10.76
N ALA A 50 0.89 6.63 -11.05
CA ALA A 50 1.38 6.94 -12.40
C ALA A 50 2.48 5.95 -12.85
N THR A 51 3.47 5.72 -11.98
CA THR A 51 4.52 4.72 -12.19
C THR A 51 3.95 3.31 -12.30
N LEU A 52 2.98 2.95 -11.46
CA LEU A 52 2.35 1.64 -11.50
C LEU A 52 1.62 1.39 -12.83
N ASN A 53 0.92 2.38 -13.35
CA ASN A 53 0.22 2.29 -14.63
C ASN A 53 1.20 2.10 -15.81
N ASP A 54 2.34 2.80 -15.79
CA ASP A 54 3.40 2.61 -16.79
C ASP A 54 4.00 1.19 -16.74
N VAL A 55 4.27 0.71 -15.54
CA VAL A 55 4.77 -0.67 -15.33
C VAL A 55 3.75 -1.70 -15.78
N TYR A 56 2.47 -1.51 -15.46
CA TYR A 56 1.39 -2.38 -15.88
C TYR A 56 1.32 -2.50 -17.42
N ALA A 57 1.35 -1.37 -18.12
CA ALA A 57 1.34 -1.33 -19.59
C ALA A 57 2.57 -2.03 -20.20
N LYS A 58 3.75 -1.86 -19.60
CA LYS A 58 4.98 -2.54 -20.03
C LYS A 58 4.88 -4.06 -19.85
N VAL A 59 4.34 -4.52 -18.72
CA VAL A 59 4.13 -5.96 -18.46
C VAL A 59 3.09 -6.54 -19.42
N GLU A 60 2.01 -5.83 -19.70
CA GLU A 60 1.03 -6.25 -20.71
C GLU A 60 1.68 -6.40 -22.10
N ASN A 61 2.51 -5.46 -22.51
CA ASN A 61 3.24 -5.55 -23.78
C ASN A 61 4.19 -6.77 -23.82
N ILE A 62 4.83 -7.11 -22.71
CA ILE A 62 5.66 -8.33 -22.59
C ILE A 62 4.79 -9.58 -22.81
N VAL A 63 3.59 -9.63 -22.22
CA VAL A 63 2.68 -10.78 -22.39
C VAL A 63 2.23 -10.88 -23.86
N LYS A 64 1.85 -9.76 -24.49
CA LYS A 64 1.53 -9.69 -25.93
C LYS A 64 2.66 -10.20 -26.80
N ALA A 65 3.89 -9.74 -26.56
CA ALA A 65 5.07 -10.13 -27.31
C ALA A 65 5.38 -11.63 -27.15
N ALA A 66 5.27 -12.15 -25.94
CA ALA A 66 5.50 -13.57 -25.66
C ALA A 66 4.44 -14.46 -26.36
N ALA A 67 3.18 -14.07 -26.36
CA ALA A 67 2.11 -14.77 -27.08
C ALA A 67 2.36 -14.77 -28.59
N LEU A 68 2.67 -13.59 -29.16
CA LEU A 68 3.00 -13.45 -30.58
C LEU A 68 4.18 -14.34 -30.99
N ALA A 69 5.24 -14.36 -30.19
CA ALA A 69 6.46 -15.12 -30.49
C ALA A 69 6.25 -16.65 -30.46
N THR A 70 5.21 -17.15 -29.77
CA THR A 70 4.92 -18.58 -29.63
C THR A 70 3.66 -19.02 -30.37
N GLY A 71 2.94 -18.11 -31.01
CA GLY A 71 1.67 -18.38 -31.67
C GLY A 71 0.52 -18.70 -30.69
N ALA A 72 0.68 -18.34 -29.41
CA ALA A 72 -0.33 -18.56 -28.38
C ALA A 72 -1.32 -17.39 -28.32
N THR A 73 -2.53 -17.65 -27.82
CA THR A 73 -3.46 -16.62 -27.36
C THR A 73 -3.15 -16.27 -25.89
N TYR A 74 -3.62 -15.13 -25.42
CA TYR A 74 -3.45 -14.72 -24.02
C TYR A 74 -4.68 -14.01 -23.49
N GLU A 75 -4.84 -14.10 -22.18
CA GLU A 75 -5.70 -13.24 -21.38
C GLU A 75 -4.84 -12.51 -20.35
N PHE A 76 -5.12 -11.22 -20.15
CA PHE A 76 -4.39 -10.40 -19.20
C PHE A 76 -5.38 -9.49 -18.45
N GLY A 77 -5.24 -9.41 -17.13
CA GLY A 77 -6.13 -8.62 -16.32
C GLY A 77 -5.78 -8.70 -14.83
N LEU A 78 -6.51 -7.92 -14.05
CA LEU A 78 -6.37 -7.89 -12.60
C LEU A 78 -7.01 -9.13 -11.98
N PHE A 79 -6.34 -9.76 -11.01
CA PHE A 79 -6.90 -10.84 -10.20
C PHE A 79 -7.42 -10.36 -8.84
N GLN A 80 -7.14 -9.11 -8.49
CA GLN A 80 -7.69 -8.38 -7.33
C GLN A 80 -7.78 -6.89 -7.66
N ASN A 81 -8.55 -6.15 -6.87
CA ASN A 81 -8.63 -4.70 -7.03
C ASN A 81 -7.26 -4.05 -6.82
N SER A 82 -7.01 -3.01 -7.60
CA SER A 82 -5.80 -2.22 -7.48
C SER A 82 -5.90 -1.25 -6.30
N VAL A 83 -4.79 -1.06 -5.60
CA VAL A 83 -4.66 -0.12 -4.47
C VAL A 83 -3.85 1.07 -4.90
N ASP A 84 -4.25 2.25 -4.47
CA ASP A 84 -3.57 3.52 -4.74
C ASP A 84 -2.59 3.87 -3.63
N ASP A 85 -1.66 4.78 -3.94
CA ASP A 85 -0.81 5.42 -2.95
C ASP A 85 -1.62 6.38 -2.07
N ILE A 86 -1.17 6.55 -0.83
CA ILE A 86 -1.81 7.45 0.13
C ILE A 86 -1.46 8.90 -0.21
N ILE A 87 -2.49 9.75 -0.24
CA ILE A 87 -2.34 11.21 -0.27
C ILE A 87 -2.20 11.70 1.17
N VAL A 88 -1.01 12.18 1.49
CA VAL A 88 -0.70 12.70 2.83
C VAL A 88 -1.34 14.08 3.01
N THR A 89 -1.94 14.30 4.18
CA THR A 89 -2.51 15.58 4.62
C THR A 89 -1.98 15.86 6.02
N ASP A 90 -0.84 16.59 6.09
CA ASP A 90 -0.09 16.80 7.33
C ASP A 90 -0.97 17.48 8.41
N ALA A 91 -1.78 18.45 8.04
CA ALA A 91 -2.71 19.11 8.97
C ALA A 91 -3.70 18.13 9.61
N PHE A 92 -4.08 17.05 8.93
CA PHE A 92 -4.96 16.02 9.49
C PHE A 92 -4.21 15.10 10.44
N ASP A 93 -2.99 14.71 10.10
CA ASP A 93 -2.13 13.90 10.96
C ASP A 93 -1.80 14.66 12.26
N GLU A 94 -1.53 15.97 12.18
CA GLU A 94 -1.25 16.82 13.34
C GLU A 94 -2.40 16.85 14.36
N VAL A 95 -3.66 16.83 13.93
CA VAL A 95 -4.82 16.75 14.85
C VAL A 95 -4.75 15.46 15.67
N PHE A 96 -4.52 14.32 15.04
CA PHE A 96 -4.41 13.05 15.73
C PHE A 96 -3.21 13.01 16.69
N PHE A 97 -2.06 13.50 16.26
CA PHE A 97 -0.85 13.53 17.09
C PHE A 97 -0.96 14.47 18.28
N SER A 98 -1.66 15.61 18.15
CA SER A 98 -1.92 16.50 19.27
C SER A 98 -2.70 15.82 20.38
N HIS A 99 -3.71 15.02 20.04
CA HIS A 99 -4.43 14.20 21.01
C HIS A 99 -3.59 13.11 21.64
N ALA A 100 -2.69 12.47 20.87
CA ALA A 100 -1.75 11.50 21.41
C ALA A 100 -0.83 12.14 22.46
N GLN A 101 -0.27 13.32 22.20
CA GLN A 101 0.54 14.08 23.15
C GLN A 101 -0.27 14.47 24.39
N ALA A 102 -1.49 14.97 24.22
CA ALA A 102 -2.37 15.31 25.33
C ALA A 102 -2.76 14.09 26.19
N ALA A 103 -2.78 12.89 25.60
CA ALA A 103 -2.98 11.62 26.29
C ALA A 103 -1.71 11.10 27.00
N GLY A 104 -0.59 11.83 26.92
CA GLY A 104 0.66 11.53 27.60
C GLY A 104 1.63 10.65 26.79
N VAL A 105 1.41 10.48 25.49
CA VAL A 105 2.40 9.84 24.59
C VAL A 105 3.59 10.78 24.46
N PRO A 106 4.82 10.36 24.80
CA PRO A 106 6.01 11.20 24.65
C PRO A 106 6.21 11.66 23.21
N ALA A 107 6.66 12.90 23.02
CA ALA A 107 6.83 13.46 21.67
C ALA A 107 7.86 12.70 20.82
N ASP A 108 8.85 12.09 21.43
CA ASP A 108 9.88 11.25 20.80
C ASP A 108 9.37 9.84 20.42
N GLU A 109 8.23 9.43 20.98
CA GLU A 109 7.52 8.20 20.57
C GLU A 109 6.52 8.45 19.44
N ILE A 110 6.19 9.72 19.12
CA ILE A 110 5.37 10.09 17.96
C ILE A 110 6.28 10.20 16.75
N VAL A 111 6.28 9.16 15.93
CA VAL A 111 7.14 9.09 14.76
C VAL A 111 6.30 9.30 13.49
N GLU A 112 6.53 10.43 12.82
CA GLU A 112 6.06 10.58 11.44
C GLU A 112 6.85 9.62 10.54
N VAL A 113 6.20 8.60 10.03
CA VAL A 113 6.81 7.70 9.05
C VAL A 113 6.74 8.35 7.67
N LYS A 114 7.64 9.29 7.39
CA LYS A 114 7.81 9.88 6.04
C LYS A 114 8.44 8.91 5.03
N LYS A 115 8.83 7.70 5.45
CA LYS A 115 9.38 6.69 4.56
C LYS A 115 8.29 5.79 4.03
N GLN A 116 8.36 5.51 2.74
CA GLN A 116 7.46 4.60 2.04
C GLN A 116 7.24 3.31 2.83
N SER A 117 6.02 3.08 3.24
CA SER A 117 5.60 1.80 3.78
C SER A 117 5.79 0.74 2.70
N LEU A 118 6.39 -0.39 3.05
CA LEU A 118 6.48 -1.55 2.16
C LEU A 118 5.11 -2.27 2.01
N GLY A 119 4.12 -1.84 2.77
CA GLY A 119 2.75 -2.35 2.72
C GLY A 119 1.90 -1.67 1.66
N SER A 120 0.70 -2.14 1.50
CA SER A 120 -0.36 -1.52 0.70
C SER A 120 -1.69 -1.66 1.43
N SER A 121 -2.53 -0.64 1.31
CA SER A 121 -3.84 -0.58 1.95
C SER A 121 -4.82 0.15 1.02
N ASP A 122 -6.07 -0.30 0.99
CA ASP A 122 -7.17 0.37 0.27
C ASP A 122 -7.53 1.75 0.85
N VAL A 123 -6.97 2.11 2.02
CA VAL A 123 -6.99 3.48 2.55
C VAL A 123 -6.37 4.46 1.55
N GLY A 124 -5.38 4.03 0.74
CA GLY A 124 -4.87 4.80 -0.38
C GLY A 124 -5.98 5.23 -1.34
N ASN A 125 -6.85 4.31 -1.75
CA ASN A 125 -7.98 4.62 -2.64
C ASN A 125 -8.95 5.63 -2.02
N VAL A 126 -9.19 5.57 -0.71
CA VAL A 126 -10.02 6.55 0.00
C VAL A 126 -9.36 7.92 0.01
N SER A 127 -8.04 7.97 0.25
CA SER A 127 -7.28 9.22 0.29
C SER A 127 -7.22 9.95 -1.07
N GLN A 128 -7.43 9.25 -2.18
CA GLN A 128 -7.57 9.88 -3.49
C GLN A 128 -8.88 10.68 -3.65
N VAL A 129 -9.84 10.49 -2.76
CA VAL A 129 -11.18 11.11 -2.85
C VAL A 129 -11.43 12.11 -1.73
N ILE A 130 -11.02 11.80 -0.51
CA ILE A 130 -11.22 12.62 0.69
C ILE A 130 -9.96 12.64 1.55
N PRO A 131 -9.73 13.69 2.37
CA PRO A 131 -8.66 13.69 3.36
C PRO A 131 -8.76 12.46 4.26
N THR A 132 -7.64 11.75 4.43
CA THR A 132 -7.62 10.48 5.15
C THR A 132 -6.33 10.34 5.91
N ILE A 133 -6.40 9.82 7.13
CA ILE A 133 -5.24 9.43 7.94
C ILE A 133 -5.29 7.94 8.24
N GLN A 134 -4.14 7.32 8.41
CA GLN A 134 -4.01 5.92 8.84
C GLN A 134 -2.94 5.80 9.93
N PRO A 135 -3.20 6.36 11.12
CA PRO A 135 -2.24 6.29 12.21
C PRO A 135 -2.12 4.86 12.75
N THR A 136 -0.96 4.58 13.34
CA THR A 136 -0.70 3.30 14.00
C THR A 136 -0.38 3.54 15.47
N VAL A 137 -0.82 2.63 16.34
CA VAL A 137 -0.51 2.63 17.76
C VAL A 137 0.31 1.39 18.09
N SER A 138 1.41 1.57 18.84
CA SER A 138 2.31 0.48 19.19
C SER A 138 1.64 -0.56 20.09
N ILE A 139 1.83 -1.82 19.76
CA ILE A 139 1.38 -2.99 20.55
C ILE A 139 2.51 -3.69 21.30
N SER A 140 3.76 -3.19 21.17
CA SER A 140 4.96 -3.76 21.78
C SER A 140 5.94 -2.63 22.10
N ASP A 141 6.84 -2.85 23.06
CA ASP A 141 7.96 -1.96 23.36
C ASP A 141 9.12 -2.16 22.37
N ASP A 142 9.24 -3.37 21.84
CA ASP A 142 10.25 -3.73 20.86
C ASP A 142 9.67 -3.81 19.46
N TYR A 143 10.54 -3.67 18.44
CA TYR A 143 10.15 -3.90 17.05
C TYR A 143 9.81 -5.37 16.82
N ILE A 144 8.62 -5.62 16.30
CA ILE A 144 8.14 -6.95 15.91
C ILE A 144 7.72 -6.89 14.44
N ALA A 145 8.27 -7.82 13.64
CA ALA A 145 7.91 -7.91 12.22
C ALA A 145 6.41 -8.22 12.06
N GLY A 146 5.73 -7.46 11.20
CA GLY A 146 4.35 -7.75 10.83
C GLY A 146 4.22 -9.17 10.23
N HIS A 147 3.03 -9.77 10.36
CA HIS A 147 2.73 -11.13 9.87
C HIS A 147 3.55 -12.25 10.53
N SER A 148 4.14 -12.02 11.70
CA SER A 148 4.88 -13.03 12.49
C SER A 148 4.00 -13.64 13.59
N ILE A 149 4.49 -14.74 14.19
CA ILE A 149 3.87 -15.36 15.36
C ILE A 149 3.99 -14.43 16.58
N GLU A 150 5.09 -13.73 16.69
CA GLU A 150 5.38 -12.75 17.74
C GLU A 150 4.41 -11.56 17.65
N PHE A 151 4.14 -11.06 16.44
CA PHE A 151 3.17 -9.99 16.23
C PHE A 151 1.74 -10.45 16.63
N LYS A 152 1.36 -11.66 16.28
CA LYS A 152 0.09 -12.26 16.72
C LYS A 152 0.01 -12.37 18.25
N ALA A 153 1.10 -12.73 18.92
CA ALA A 153 1.16 -12.80 20.38
C ALA A 153 1.07 -11.41 21.01
N ALA A 154 1.80 -10.42 20.48
CA ALA A 154 1.78 -9.04 20.94
C ALA A 154 0.38 -8.41 20.82
N ALA A 155 -0.32 -8.64 19.73
CA ALA A 155 -1.70 -8.15 19.53
C ALA A 155 -2.69 -8.65 20.60
N ARG A 156 -2.39 -9.76 21.28
CA ARG A 156 -3.21 -10.32 22.37
C ARG A 156 -2.65 -10.03 23.77
N SER A 157 -1.52 -9.34 23.85
CA SER A 157 -0.92 -8.95 25.12
C SER A 157 -1.75 -7.87 25.83
N PRO A 158 -1.54 -7.62 27.13
CA PRO A 158 -2.18 -6.50 27.82
C PRO A 158 -1.93 -5.15 27.13
N LYS A 159 -0.71 -4.90 26.61
CA LYS A 159 -0.38 -3.68 25.85
C LYS A 159 -1.17 -3.62 24.52
N GLY A 160 -1.22 -4.73 23.77
CA GLY A 160 -1.98 -4.81 22.53
C GLY A 160 -3.48 -4.61 22.73
N LEU A 161 -4.05 -5.13 23.81
CA LEU A 161 -5.48 -4.91 24.14
C LEU A 161 -5.72 -3.46 24.59
N ASN A 162 -4.81 -2.88 25.38
CA ASN A 162 -4.92 -1.49 25.80
C ASN A 162 -4.79 -0.50 24.65
N SER A 163 -3.98 -0.80 23.64
CA SER A 163 -3.81 0.05 22.46
C SER A 163 -5.12 0.26 21.68
N ILE A 164 -6.04 -0.69 21.75
CA ILE A 164 -7.37 -0.57 21.13
C ILE A 164 -8.15 0.60 21.76
N GLY A 165 -8.16 0.68 23.10
CA GLY A 165 -8.82 1.77 23.82
C GLY A 165 -8.19 3.13 23.51
N ILE A 166 -6.86 3.19 23.52
CA ILE A 166 -6.11 4.40 23.18
C ILE A 166 -6.44 4.85 21.75
N ALA A 167 -6.33 3.96 20.78
CA ALA A 167 -6.61 4.28 19.38
C ALA A 167 -8.07 4.77 19.18
N ALA A 168 -9.03 4.10 19.82
CA ALA A 168 -10.44 4.48 19.75
C ALA A 168 -10.68 5.88 20.34
N GLU A 169 -10.07 6.19 21.49
CA GLU A 169 -10.17 7.52 22.11
C GLU A 169 -9.56 8.60 21.22
N LEU A 170 -8.37 8.39 20.68
CA LEU A 170 -7.69 9.35 19.84
C LEU A 170 -8.47 9.62 18.53
N LEU A 171 -8.99 8.59 17.88
CA LEU A 171 -9.83 8.73 16.70
C LEU A 171 -11.13 9.47 16.99
N ALA A 172 -11.77 9.17 18.13
CA ALA A 172 -13.01 9.85 18.53
C ALA A 172 -12.79 11.35 18.80
N LYS A 173 -11.70 11.71 19.50
CA LYS A 173 -11.32 13.11 19.73
C LYS A 173 -11.00 13.83 18.41
N THR A 174 -10.23 13.21 17.54
CA THR A 174 -9.95 13.73 16.19
C THR A 174 -11.23 13.99 15.40
N ALA A 175 -12.17 13.05 15.40
CA ALA A 175 -13.45 13.23 14.73
C ALA A 175 -14.29 14.36 15.35
N LEU A 176 -14.26 14.52 16.68
CA LEU A 176 -14.97 15.59 17.38
C LEU A 176 -14.43 16.96 17.00
N ASP A 177 -13.10 17.13 16.93
CA ASP A 177 -12.50 18.38 16.48
C ASP A 177 -12.94 18.77 15.07
N LEU A 178 -13.01 17.82 14.15
CA LEU A 178 -13.48 18.08 12.79
C LEU A 178 -14.97 18.51 12.74
N ILE A 179 -15.78 18.06 13.68
CA ILE A 179 -17.19 18.44 13.79
C ILE A 179 -17.33 19.81 14.43
N GLU A 180 -16.57 20.09 15.49
CA GLU A 180 -16.68 21.31 16.29
C GLU A 180 -15.92 22.49 15.66
N GLN A 181 -14.92 22.23 14.79
CA GLN A 181 -14.04 23.24 14.18
C GLN A 181 -14.15 23.21 12.64
N PRO A 182 -15.19 23.81 12.05
CA PRO A 182 -15.36 23.82 10.59
C PRO A 182 -14.19 24.45 9.82
N GLU A 183 -13.48 25.41 10.43
CA GLU A 183 -12.31 26.07 9.82
C GLU A 183 -11.12 25.09 9.73
N LEU A 184 -10.90 24.24 10.74
CA LEU A 184 -9.91 23.19 10.71
C LEU A 184 -10.21 22.17 9.57
N LEU A 185 -11.46 21.75 9.47
CA LEU A 185 -11.88 20.88 8.38
C LEU A 185 -11.68 21.52 7.00
N ALA A 186 -11.91 22.83 6.87
CA ALA A 186 -11.66 23.55 5.62
C ALA A 186 -10.16 23.54 5.26
N THR A 187 -9.28 23.85 6.22
CA THR A 187 -7.82 23.79 6.04
C THR A 187 -7.35 22.43 5.59
N ILE A 188 -7.81 21.37 6.25
CA ILE A 188 -7.48 19.98 5.89
C ILE A 188 -7.91 19.65 4.44
N LYS A 189 -9.10 20.09 4.04
CA LYS A 189 -9.59 19.87 2.67
C LYS A 189 -8.77 20.63 1.63
N GLU A 190 -8.39 21.88 1.92
CA GLU A 190 -7.55 22.69 1.03
C GLU A 190 -6.17 22.07 0.84
N GLU A 191 -5.53 21.63 1.92
CA GLU A 191 -4.25 20.95 1.85
C GLU A 191 -4.33 19.64 1.06
N HIS A 192 -5.36 18.83 1.30
CA HIS A 192 -5.59 17.59 0.55
C HIS A 192 -5.74 17.87 -0.96
N GLN A 193 -6.51 18.88 -1.35
CA GLN A 193 -6.64 19.26 -2.76
C GLN A 193 -5.30 19.72 -3.35
N ALA A 194 -4.50 20.47 -2.58
CA ALA A 194 -3.17 20.88 -3.00
C ALA A 194 -2.21 19.69 -3.17
N SER A 195 -2.30 18.69 -2.29
CA SER A 195 -1.51 17.45 -2.38
C SER A 195 -1.91 16.61 -3.59
N LEU A 196 -3.21 16.46 -3.86
CA LEU A 196 -3.71 15.80 -5.06
C LEU A 196 -3.20 16.47 -6.35
N ALA A 197 -3.19 17.80 -6.40
CA ALA A 197 -2.76 18.56 -7.57
C ALA A 197 -1.25 18.45 -7.86
N LYS A 198 -0.43 18.19 -6.84
CA LYS A 198 1.02 18.01 -7.01
C LYS A 198 1.37 16.65 -7.62
N GLY A 199 0.50 15.66 -7.50
CA GLY A 199 0.80 14.26 -7.75
C GLY A 199 1.90 13.78 -6.79
N ASN A 200 1.68 12.77 -6.03
CA ASN A 200 2.75 12.23 -5.19
C ASN A 200 3.89 11.66 -6.01
#